data_bad87745ec68778b7659fa33cd44e37f
#
_entry.id   bad87745ec68778b7659fa33cd44e37f
#
_cell.length_a   1.000
_cell.length_b   1.000
_cell.length_c   1.000
_cell.angle_alpha   90.00
_cell.angle_beta   90.00
_cell.angle_gamma   90.00
#
_symmetry.space_group_name_H-M   'P 1'
#
loop_
_entity.id
_entity.type
_entity.pdbx_description
1 polymer ?
#
loop_
_entity_poly.entity_id
_entity_poly.type
_entity_poly.pdbx_seq_one_letter_code
_entity_poly.pdbx_strand_id
1 'polypeptide(L)'
;MTRTVLITGATSGIGEAAAHAFAGAGWRVIATGRRAERLDALVAALGADSVHPLVFDICDEAARDAALAELPAEFADIDLLINNAGLALGTKPADQANVDQWKTMIATNVTALVSMTHRLLPGLIARKGAIINISSVAATYPYTGGNVYGGTKAFVEQFSLGLRSDLHGKGVRVTSIEPGMIETEFTLVRTAGDQAASDTLYSGADPMTGGDLAETLLWIAQLPPHLNINRLEIMPVSQSFAGFQVARNG
;
A
#
# COMPACT_ATOMS: atom_id res chain seq x y z
N MET A 1 5.34 20.59 14.97
CA MET A 1 3.95 20.16 14.70
C MET A 1 3.98 18.66 14.43
N THR A 2 3.03 17.93 14.98
CA THR A 2 2.87 16.50 14.72
C THR A 2 2.40 16.31 13.27
N ARG A 3 3.04 15.41 12.51
CA ARG A 3 2.67 15.10 11.14
C ARG A 3 1.56 14.05 11.10
N THR A 4 0.71 14.10 10.09
CA THR A 4 -0.38 13.14 9.90
C THR A 4 -0.18 12.31 8.63
N VAL A 5 -0.33 10.98 8.73
CA VAL A 5 -0.32 10.05 7.61
C VAL A 5 -1.68 9.39 7.44
N LEU A 6 -2.18 9.31 6.21
CA LEU A 6 -3.32 8.48 5.86
C LEU A 6 -2.80 7.20 5.19
N ILE A 7 -3.19 6.05 5.74
CA ILE A 7 -2.79 4.72 5.26
C ILE A 7 -4.03 3.98 4.78
N THR A 8 -4.09 3.67 3.48
CA THR A 8 -5.18 2.85 2.95
C THR A 8 -4.87 1.36 3.15
N GLY A 9 -5.90 0.57 3.53
CA GLY A 9 -5.75 -0.85 3.78
C GLY A 9 -4.94 -1.18 5.04
N ALA A 10 -5.15 -0.42 6.12
CA ALA A 10 -4.41 -0.54 7.38
C ALA A 10 -4.88 -1.70 8.30
N THR A 11 -5.75 -2.58 7.83
CA THR A 11 -6.33 -3.66 8.64
C THR A 11 -5.51 -4.96 8.62
N SER A 12 -4.42 -5.03 7.90
CA SER A 12 -3.50 -6.19 7.86
C SER A 12 -2.19 -5.88 7.15
N GLY A 13 -1.22 -6.77 7.32
CA GLY A 13 0.03 -6.82 6.56
C GLY A 13 0.82 -5.53 6.61
N ILE A 14 1.22 -5.02 5.44
CA ILE A 14 2.05 -3.81 5.33
C ILE A 14 1.35 -2.59 5.94
N GLY A 15 0.05 -2.42 5.68
CA GLY A 15 -0.69 -1.24 6.16
C GLY A 15 -0.84 -1.20 7.68
N GLU A 16 -1.08 -2.34 8.32
CA GLU A 16 -1.12 -2.48 9.78
C GLU A 16 0.26 -2.23 10.39
N ALA A 17 1.31 -2.85 9.85
CA ALA A 17 2.67 -2.64 10.30
C ALA A 17 3.11 -1.16 10.14
N ALA A 18 2.73 -0.53 9.03
CA ALA A 18 2.97 0.90 8.83
C ALA A 18 2.25 1.77 9.86
N ALA A 19 0.99 1.45 10.22
CA ALA A 19 0.27 2.17 11.26
C ALA A 19 1.02 2.12 12.60
N HIS A 20 1.53 0.96 12.99
CA HIS A 20 2.37 0.79 14.19
C HIS A 20 3.67 1.60 14.10
N ALA A 21 4.40 1.51 12.99
CA ALA A 21 5.68 2.19 12.82
C ALA A 21 5.54 3.72 12.85
N PHE A 22 4.54 4.26 12.14
CA PHE A 22 4.31 5.70 12.09
C PHE A 22 3.80 6.26 13.42
N ALA A 23 2.85 5.58 14.09
CA ALA A 23 2.41 5.97 15.42
C ALA A 23 3.55 5.93 16.45
N GLY A 24 4.38 4.86 16.42
CA GLY A 24 5.57 4.74 17.26
C GLY A 24 6.61 5.84 17.02
N ALA A 25 6.66 6.39 15.82
CA ALA A 25 7.51 7.54 15.45
C ALA A 25 6.86 8.92 15.74
N GLY A 26 5.71 8.94 16.41
CA GLY A 26 5.02 10.18 16.84
C GLY A 26 4.19 10.85 15.74
N TRP A 27 3.81 10.11 14.68
CA TRP A 27 2.84 10.60 13.70
C TRP A 27 1.42 10.32 14.17
N ARG A 28 0.48 11.16 13.76
CA ARG A 28 -0.94 10.81 13.75
C ARG A 28 -1.24 9.94 12.54
N VAL A 29 -1.98 8.87 12.75
CA VAL A 29 -2.30 7.88 11.72
C VAL A 29 -3.80 7.88 11.46
N ILE A 30 -4.21 8.14 10.24
CA ILE A 30 -5.56 7.85 9.75
C ILE A 30 -5.50 6.46 9.13
N ALA A 31 -6.04 5.47 9.83
CA ALA A 31 -6.05 4.08 9.42
C ALA A 31 -7.36 3.75 8.71
N THR A 32 -7.31 3.36 7.42
CA THR A 32 -8.55 3.07 6.68
C THR A 32 -8.67 1.60 6.30
N GLY A 33 -9.89 1.09 6.23
CA GLY A 33 -10.17 -0.26 5.81
C GLY A 33 -11.64 -0.66 5.97
N ARG A 34 -11.97 -1.89 5.58
CA ARG A 34 -13.35 -2.41 5.66
C ARG A 34 -13.66 -3.14 6.97
N ARG A 35 -12.63 -3.62 7.67
CA ARG A 35 -12.75 -4.45 8.88
C ARG A 35 -12.69 -3.55 10.11
N ALA A 36 -13.88 -3.13 10.59
CA ALA A 36 -13.99 -2.22 11.72
C ALA A 36 -13.27 -2.76 12.97
N GLU A 37 -13.47 -4.04 13.28
CA GLU A 37 -12.87 -4.71 14.44
C GLU A 37 -11.33 -4.68 14.44
N ARG A 38 -10.71 -4.68 13.25
CA ARG A 38 -9.25 -4.57 13.12
C ARG A 38 -8.75 -3.14 13.34
N LEU A 39 -9.53 -2.16 12.87
CA LEU A 39 -9.24 -0.74 13.12
C LEU A 39 -9.42 -0.39 14.58
N ASP A 40 -10.46 -0.91 15.23
CA ASP A 40 -10.69 -0.75 16.67
C ASP A 40 -9.53 -1.35 17.49
N ALA A 41 -9.02 -2.52 17.08
CA ALA A 41 -7.84 -3.13 17.69
C ALA A 41 -6.58 -2.27 17.55
N LEU A 42 -6.37 -1.62 16.39
CA LEU A 42 -5.28 -0.65 16.21
C LEU A 42 -5.40 0.55 17.14
N VAL A 43 -6.61 1.12 17.27
CA VAL A 43 -6.88 2.23 18.21
C VAL A 43 -6.64 1.79 19.65
N ALA A 44 -7.08 0.59 20.02
CA ALA A 44 -6.86 0.07 21.38
C ALA A 44 -5.37 -0.13 21.69
N ALA A 45 -4.57 -0.55 20.70
CA ALA A 45 -3.14 -0.80 20.85
C ALA A 45 -2.30 0.49 20.87
N LEU A 46 -2.65 1.51 20.08
CA LEU A 46 -1.83 2.68 19.80
C LEU A 46 -2.35 3.97 20.43
N GLY A 47 -3.60 3.98 20.88
CA GLY A 47 -4.28 5.11 21.49
C GLY A 47 -5.02 6.00 20.49
N ALA A 48 -6.18 6.51 20.89
CA ALA A 48 -7.05 7.35 20.06
C ALA A 48 -6.43 8.71 19.71
N ASP A 49 -5.50 9.20 20.50
CA ASP A 49 -4.75 10.43 20.20
C ASP A 49 -3.77 10.25 19.03
N SER A 50 -3.35 8.99 18.77
CA SER A 50 -2.38 8.62 17.74
C SER A 50 -3.03 8.04 16.49
N VAL A 51 -4.18 7.36 16.62
CA VAL A 51 -4.82 6.65 15.50
C VAL A 51 -6.30 6.99 15.42
N HIS A 52 -6.72 7.44 14.24
CA HIS A 52 -8.13 7.66 13.91
C HIS A 52 -8.58 6.63 12.86
N PRO A 53 -9.59 5.80 13.16
CA PRO A 53 -10.07 4.77 12.23
C PRO A 53 -11.09 5.37 11.26
N LEU A 54 -11.00 5.00 9.97
CA LEU A 54 -12.02 5.28 8.96
C LEU A 54 -12.47 3.99 8.30
N VAL A 55 -13.71 3.59 8.56
CA VAL A 55 -14.29 2.34 8.04
C VAL A 55 -15.04 2.61 6.73
N PHE A 56 -14.47 2.19 5.60
CA PHE A 56 -15.12 2.21 4.29
C PHE A 56 -14.46 1.24 3.32
N ASP A 57 -15.18 0.88 2.24
CA ASP A 57 -14.57 0.25 1.08
C ASP A 57 -13.92 1.33 0.21
N ILE A 58 -12.64 1.18 -0.12
CA ILE A 58 -11.90 2.18 -0.91
C ILE A 58 -12.48 2.37 -2.32
N CYS A 59 -13.24 1.38 -2.81
CA CYS A 59 -13.94 1.45 -4.09
C CYS A 59 -15.27 2.24 -4.00
N ASP A 60 -15.76 2.54 -2.79
CA ASP A 60 -16.94 3.38 -2.56
C ASP A 60 -16.52 4.84 -2.34
N GLU A 61 -16.55 5.61 -3.41
CA GLU A 61 -16.14 7.03 -3.36
C GLU A 61 -17.02 7.87 -2.46
N ALA A 62 -18.31 7.60 -2.39
CA ALA A 62 -19.24 8.36 -1.56
C ALA A 62 -18.98 8.11 -0.07
N ALA A 63 -18.83 6.84 0.33
CA ALA A 63 -18.49 6.48 1.70
C ALA A 63 -17.12 7.03 2.11
N ARG A 64 -16.12 6.95 1.23
CA ARG A 64 -14.79 7.54 1.43
C ARG A 64 -14.86 9.05 1.68
N ASP A 65 -15.57 9.78 0.81
CA ASP A 65 -15.63 11.24 0.87
C ASP A 65 -16.40 11.73 2.11
N ALA A 66 -17.46 11.01 2.50
CA ALA A 66 -18.18 11.26 3.75
C ALA A 66 -17.26 11.05 4.98
N ALA A 67 -16.54 9.93 5.02
CA ALA A 67 -15.61 9.62 6.12
C ALA A 67 -14.48 10.67 6.23
N LEU A 68 -13.92 11.10 5.10
CA LEU A 68 -12.88 12.15 5.09
C LEU A 68 -13.40 13.52 5.50
N ALA A 69 -14.68 13.82 5.26
CA ALA A 69 -15.30 15.10 5.67
C ALA A 69 -15.55 15.18 7.18
N GLU A 70 -15.65 14.04 7.86
CA GLU A 70 -15.88 13.94 9.31
C GLU A 70 -14.60 13.81 10.13
N LEU A 71 -13.41 13.94 9.50
CA LEU A 71 -12.14 13.89 10.22
C LEU A 71 -12.07 14.94 11.32
N PRO A 72 -11.66 14.54 12.53
CA PRO A 72 -11.37 15.50 13.61
C PRO A 72 -10.30 16.51 13.19
N ALA A 73 -10.39 17.73 13.66
CA ALA A 73 -9.50 18.83 13.25
C ALA A 73 -8.00 18.49 13.41
N GLU A 74 -7.67 17.74 14.46
CA GLU A 74 -6.29 17.29 14.72
C GLU A 74 -5.75 16.30 13.69
N PHE A 75 -6.61 15.59 12.93
CA PHE A 75 -6.25 14.67 11.87
C PHE A 75 -6.45 15.24 10.46
N ALA A 76 -7.12 16.39 10.32
CA ALA A 76 -7.50 16.94 9.02
C ALA A 76 -6.31 17.35 8.13
N ASP A 77 -5.20 17.70 8.75
CA ASP A 77 -3.98 18.16 8.08
C ASP A 77 -3.08 16.98 7.67
N ILE A 78 -3.40 16.34 6.53
CA ILE A 78 -2.68 15.17 6.04
C ILE A 78 -1.37 15.59 5.35
N ASP A 79 -0.23 15.13 5.88
CA ASP A 79 1.11 15.39 5.33
C ASP A 79 1.61 14.28 4.41
N LEU A 80 1.09 13.06 4.59
CA LEU A 80 1.49 11.89 3.82
C LEU A 80 0.29 11.01 3.49
N LEU A 81 0.18 10.62 2.22
CA LEU A 81 -0.71 9.56 1.75
C LEU A 81 0.09 8.31 1.44
N ILE A 82 -0.24 7.18 2.06
CA ILE A 82 0.25 5.86 1.71
C ILE A 82 -0.89 5.07 1.03
N ASN A 83 -0.84 4.97 -0.29
CA ASN A 83 -1.72 4.13 -1.07
C ASN A 83 -1.24 2.68 -0.98
N ASN A 84 -1.64 2.00 0.09
CA ASN A 84 -1.28 0.60 0.34
C ASN A 84 -2.41 -0.38 -0.01
N ALA A 85 -3.67 0.04 0.05
CA ALA A 85 -4.80 -0.82 -0.30
C ALA A 85 -4.62 -1.41 -1.71
N GLY A 86 -4.65 -2.73 -1.79
CA GLY A 86 -4.48 -3.45 -3.04
C GLY A 86 -4.65 -4.95 -2.81
N LEU A 87 -4.91 -5.67 -3.90
CA LEU A 87 -5.08 -7.11 -3.86
C LEU A 87 -4.61 -7.77 -5.18
N ALA A 88 -4.30 -9.05 -5.09
CA ALA A 88 -4.20 -9.96 -6.22
C ALA A 88 -5.24 -11.07 -6.06
N LEU A 89 -5.87 -11.46 -7.15
CA LEU A 89 -6.88 -12.52 -7.18
C LEU A 89 -6.55 -13.52 -8.27
N GLY A 90 -6.60 -14.80 -7.91
CA GLY A 90 -6.37 -15.91 -8.81
C GLY A 90 -4.90 -16.10 -9.20
N THR A 91 -4.62 -17.33 -9.66
CA THR A 91 -3.28 -17.79 -10.05
C THR A 91 -3.28 -18.49 -11.41
N LYS A 92 -4.47 -18.60 -12.04
CA LYS A 92 -4.63 -19.32 -13.32
C LYS A 92 -4.10 -18.49 -14.49
N PRO A 93 -3.60 -19.14 -15.55
CA PRO A 93 -3.24 -18.47 -16.80
C PRO A 93 -4.48 -17.81 -17.44
N ALA A 94 -4.24 -16.89 -18.38
CA ALA A 94 -5.26 -15.97 -18.90
C ALA A 94 -6.49 -16.66 -19.50
N ASP A 95 -6.29 -17.78 -20.18
CA ASP A 95 -7.34 -18.58 -20.82
C ASP A 95 -8.28 -19.28 -19.82
N GLN A 96 -7.87 -19.37 -18.55
CA GLN A 96 -8.62 -19.99 -17.45
C GLN A 96 -8.99 -19.01 -16.34
N ALA A 97 -8.64 -17.74 -16.51
CA ALA A 97 -8.84 -16.73 -15.49
C ALA A 97 -10.31 -16.25 -15.39
N ASN A 98 -10.70 -15.78 -14.22
CA ASN A 98 -12.01 -15.16 -14.00
C ASN A 98 -11.91 -13.65 -14.25
N VAL A 99 -12.67 -13.16 -15.24
CA VAL A 99 -12.68 -11.74 -15.61
C VAL A 99 -13.20 -10.82 -14.49
N ASP A 100 -14.07 -11.29 -13.60
CA ASP A 100 -14.58 -10.46 -12.50
C ASP A 100 -13.49 -10.24 -11.43
N GLN A 101 -12.59 -11.22 -11.22
CA GLN A 101 -11.38 -11.02 -10.43
C GLN A 101 -10.48 -9.94 -11.05
N TRP A 102 -10.32 -9.92 -12.36
CA TRP A 102 -9.56 -8.90 -13.08
C TRP A 102 -10.15 -7.50 -12.90
N LYS A 103 -11.48 -7.37 -13.07
CA LYS A 103 -12.18 -6.09 -12.83
C LYS A 103 -12.02 -5.61 -11.39
N THR A 104 -12.12 -6.52 -10.41
CA THR A 104 -11.91 -6.20 -9.00
C THR A 104 -10.49 -5.70 -8.73
N MET A 105 -9.46 -6.34 -9.32
CA MET A 105 -8.08 -5.86 -9.20
C MET A 105 -7.92 -4.46 -9.80
N ILE A 106 -8.50 -4.17 -10.96
CA ILE A 106 -8.45 -2.85 -11.60
C ILE A 106 -9.17 -1.81 -10.72
N ALA A 107 -10.37 -2.13 -10.24
CA ALA A 107 -11.15 -1.22 -9.39
C ALA A 107 -10.37 -0.83 -8.13
N THR A 108 -9.78 -1.82 -7.44
CA THR A 108 -9.07 -1.57 -6.18
C THR A 108 -7.67 -0.98 -6.38
N ASN A 109 -6.86 -1.61 -7.24
CA ASN A 109 -5.43 -1.25 -7.35
C ASN A 109 -5.21 0.00 -8.22
N VAL A 110 -6.15 0.34 -9.10
CA VAL A 110 -6.03 1.46 -10.05
C VAL A 110 -7.05 2.54 -9.75
N THR A 111 -8.34 2.27 -9.96
CA THR A 111 -9.38 3.30 -9.89
C THR A 111 -9.45 3.94 -8.50
N ALA A 112 -9.51 3.13 -7.44
CA ALA A 112 -9.59 3.62 -6.08
C ALA A 112 -8.32 4.39 -5.65
N LEU A 113 -7.13 3.93 -6.05
CA LEU A 113 -5.87 4.62 -5.79
C LEU A 113 -5.83 6.00 -6.46
N VAL A 114 -6.21 6.09 -7.73
CA VAL A 114 -6.26 7.36 -8.48
C VAL A 114 -7.25 8.32 -7.84
N SER A 115 -8.46 7.84 -7.52
CA SER A 115 -9.52 8.64 -6.91
C SER A 115 -9.14 9.15 -5.52
N MET A 116 -8.57 8.29 -4.64
CA MET A 116 -8.05 8.70 -3.32
C MET A 116 -6.94 9.74 -3.45
N THR A 117 -5.98 9.52 -4.34
CA THR A 117 -4.89 10.46 -4.60
C THR A 117 -5.42 11.81 -5.04
N HIS A 118 -6.32 11.83 -6.02
CA HIS A 118 -6.92 13.08 -6.52
C HIS A 118 -7.67 13.83 -5.43
N ARG A 119 -8.44 13.13 -4.60
CA ARG A 119 -9.22 13.71 -3.49
C ARG A 119 -8.33 14.43 -2.47
N LEU A 120 -7.15 13.88 -2.16
CA LEU A 120 -6.25 14.46 -1.16
C LEU A 120 -5.21 15.43 -1.75
N LEU A 121 -5.05 15.45 -3.06
CA LEU A 121 -3.99 16.21 -3.75
C LEU A 121 -3.97 17.70 -3.41
N PRO A 122 -5.11 18.43 -3.34
CA PRO A 122 -5.09 19.86 -2.98
C PRO A 122 -4.47 20.13 -1.60
N GLY A 123 -4.83 19.33 -0.60
CA GLY A 123 -4.28 19.44 0.76
C GLY A 123 -2.79 19.10 0.79
N LEU A 124 -2.38 18.02 0.12
CA LEU A 124 -0.97 17.62 0.02
C LEU A 124 -0.11 18.69 -0.67
N ILE A 125 -0.63 19.37 -1.70
CA ILE A 125 0.06 20.49 -2.35
C ILE A 125 0.22 21.67 -1.38
N ALA A 126 -0.85 22.05 -0.71
CA ALA A 126 -0.81 23.17 0.24
C ALA A 126 0.21 22.95 1.37
N ARG A 127 0.37 21.70 1.81
CA ARG A 127 1.29 21.30 2.87
C ARG A 127 2.69 20.92 2.39
N LYS A 128 2.94 20.87 1.09
CA LYS A 128 4.17 20.31 0.49
C LYS A 128 4.44 18.89 1.00
N GLY A 129 3.40 18.08 1.04
CA GLY A 129 3.36 16.75 1.62
C GLY A 129 4.04 15.70 0.75
N ALA A 130 3.64 14.44 0.97
CA ALA A 130 4.18 13.31 0.22
C ALA A 130 3.11 12.26 -0.14
N ILE A 131 3.39 11.49 -1.18
CA ILE A 131 2.59 10.34 -1.61
C ILE A 131 3.54 9.15 -1.75
N ILE A 132 3.19 8.02 -1.14
CA ILE A 132 3.89 6.76 -1.34
C ILE A 132 2.86 5.75 -1.87
N ASN A 133 3.12 5.23 -3.04
CA ASN A 133 2.26 4.25 -3.70
C ASN A 133 2.91 2.87 -3.63
N ILE A 134 2.19 1.86 -3.13
CA ILE A 134 2.69 0.48 -3.08
C ILE A 134 2.41 -0.21 -4.42
N SER A 135 3.45 -0.31 -5.24
CA SER A 135 3.47 -1.10 -6.46
C SER A 135 3.88 -2.57 -6.16
N SER A 136 4.72 -3.17 -6.97
CA SER A 136 5.28 -4.51 -6.80
C SER A 136 6.39 -4.73 -7.83
N VAL A 137 7.31 -5.64 -7.58
CA VAL A 137 8.23 -6.19 -8.59
C VAL A 137 7.47 -6.81 -9.80
N ALA A 138 6.22 -7.19 -9.61
CA ALA A 138 5.32 -7.64 -10.67
C ALA A 138 5.01 -6.55 -11.73
N ALA A 139 5.29 -5.29 -11.44
CA ALA A 139 5.21 -4.20 -12.42
C ALA A 139 6.22 -4.37 -13.55
N THR A 140 7.40 -4.86 -13.21
CA THR A 140 8.55 -5.03 -14.13
C THR A 140 8.72 -6.49 -14.58
N TYR A 141 8.50 -7.46 -13.69
CA TYR A 141 8.82 -8.88 -13.95
C TYR A 141 7.54 -9.71 -14.10
N PRO A 142 7.15 -10.09 -15.34
CA PRO A 142 5.93 -10.85 -15.57
C PRO A 142 6.09 -12.30 -15.13
N TYR A 143 4.98 -12.91 -14.69
CA TYR A 143 4.89 -14.30 -14.33
C TYR A 143 3.51 -14.88 -14.67
N THR A 144 3.42 -16.20 -14.82
CA THR A 144 2.16 -16.88 -15.17
C THR A 144 1.08 -16.61 -14.12
N GLY A 145 -0.12 -16.22 -14.55
CA GLY A 145 -1.24 -15.86 -13.68
C GLY A 145 -1.16 -14.46 -13.07
N GLY A 146 -0.08 -13.71 -13.34
CA GLY A 146 0.12 -12.35 -12.84
C GLY A 146 -0.24 -11.22 -13.80
N ASN A 147 -0.87 -11.53 -14.95
CA ASN A 147 -1.08 -10.60 -16.05
C ASN A 147 -1.78 -9.29 -15.67
N VAL A 148 -3.01 -9.35 -15.13
CA VAL A 148 -3.74 -8.14 -14.73
C VAL A 148 -3.15 -7.53 -13.46
N TYR A 149 -2.77 -8.36 -12.46
CA TYR A 149 -2.11 -7.84 -11.28
C TYR A 149 -0.84 -7.05 -11.64
N GLY A 150 0.08 -7.65 -12.42
CA GLY A 150 1.28 -6.97 -12.89
C GLY A 150 0.94 -5.70 -13.68
N GLY A 151 -0.06 -5.76 -14.56
CA GLY A 151 -0.56 -4.59 -15.29
C GLY A 151 -1.06 -3.47 -14.38
N THR A 152 -1.79 -3.80 -13.29
CA THR A 152 -2.21 -2.79 -12.30
C THR A 152 -1.03 -2.18 -11.56
N LYS A 153 0.00 -2.98 -11.25
CA LYS A 153 1.20 -2.51 -10.53
C LYS A 153 2.12 -1.69 -11.44
N ALA A 154 2.23 -2.03 -12.73
CA ALA A 154 2.89 -1.20 -13.73
C ALA A 154 2.18 0.15 -13.92
N PHE A 155 0.84 0.16 -13.89
CA PHE A 155 0.07 1.41 -13.85
C PHE A 155 0.45 2.26 -12.64
N VAL A 156 0.49 1.70 -11.44
CA VAL A 156 0.83 2.42 -10.20
C VAL A 156 2.22 3.03 -10.28
N GLU A 157 3.20 2.28 -10.80
CA GLU A 157 4.56 2.79 -11.03
C GLU A 157 4.54 4.00 -11.97
N GLN A 158 3.98 3.83 -13.18
CA GLN A 158 3.96 4.90 -14.18
C GLN A 158 3.12 6.11 -13.73
N PHE A 159 2.01 5.88 -13.02
CA PHE A 159 1.20 6.93 -12.42
C PHE A 159 1.99 7.76 -11.40
N SER A 160 2.81 7.10 -10.58
CA SER A 160 3.67 7.76 -9.59
C SER A 160 4.71 8.67 -10.26
N LEU A 161 5.34 8.19 -11.34
CA LEU A 161 6.29 8.98 -12.13
C LEU A 161 5.61 10.16 -12.84
N GLY A 162 4.41 9.95 -13.39
CA GLY A 162 3.58 11.01 -13.97
C GLY A 162 3.21 12.09 -12.96
N LEU A 163 2.70 11.69 -11.78
CA LEU A 163 2.41 12.62 -10.69
C LEU A 163 3.66 13.43 -10.26
N ARG A 164 4.82 12.77 -10.19
CA ARG A 164 6.07 13.45 -9.84
C ARG A 164 6.41 14.56 -10.86
N SER A 165 6.13 14.32 -12.14
CA SER A 165 6.30 15.32 -13.20
C SER A 165 5.29 16.47 -13.07
N ASP A 166 4.01 16.17 -12.87
CA ASP A 166 2.93 17.16 -12.77
C ASP A 166 3.06 18.06 -11.53
N LEU A 167 3.65 17.50 -10.46
CA LEU A 167 3.85 18.19 -9.18
C LEU A 167 5.23 18.88 -9.07
N HIS A 168 5.99 18.93 -10.16
CA HIS A 168 7.26 19.66 -10.20
C HIS A 168 7.06 21.14 -9.77
N GLY A 169 7.92 21.61 -8.88
CA GLY A 169 7.84 22.97 -8.33
C GLY A 169 6.81 23.17 -7.21
N LYS A 170 5.91 22.18 -6.95
CA LYS A 170 4.89 22.28 -5.88
C LYS A 170 5.37 21.76 -4.53
N GLY A 171 6.57 21.21 -4.46
CA GLY A 171 7.19 20.71 -3.22
C GLY A 171 6.66 19.37 -2.73
N VAL A 172 5.75 18.72 -3.47
CA VAL A 172 5.21 17.40 -3.13
C VAL A 172 6.18 16.30 -3.58
N ARG A 173 6.45 15.35 -2.68
CA ARG A 173 7.24 14.17 -2.98
C ARG A 173 6.33 13.02 -3.42
N VAL A 174 6.76 12.24 -4.41
CA VAL A 174 6.02 11.06 -4.87
C VAL A 174 6.98 9.90 -5.05
N THR A 175 6.67 8.77 -4.41
CA THR A 175 7.48 7.55 -4.45
C THR A 175 6.63 6.36 -4.86
N SER A 176 7.12 5.55 -5.80
CA SER A 176 6.66 4.18 -6.04
C SER A 176 7.54 3.20 -5.28
N ILE A 177 6.96 2.31 -4.48
CA ILE A 177 7.68 1.20 -3.86
C ILE A 177 7.26 -0.10 -4.53
N GLU A 178 8.23 -0.94 -4.86
CA GLU A 178 8.07 -2.17 -5.61
C GLU A 178 8.62 -3.35 -4.80
N PRO A 179 7.84 -3.81 -3.81
CA PRO A 179 8.27 -4.95 -3.00
C PRO A 179 8.19 -6.27 -3.77
N GLY A 180 9.15 -7.14 -3.45
CA GLY A 180 9.14 -8.55 -3.79
C GLY A 180 8.25 -9.36 -2.84
N MET A 181 8.72 -10.54 -2.46
CA MET A 181 7.99 -11.45 -1.58
C MET A 181 7.92 -10.92 -0.16
N ILE A 182 6.68 -10.69 0.33
CA ILE A 182 6.39 -10.30 1.71
C ILE A 182 5.42 -11.31 2.30
N GLU A 183 5.72 -11.86 3.46
CA GLU A 183 4.81 -12.75 4.17
C GLU A 183 3.74 -11.94 4.89
N THR A 184 2.51 -12.03 4.38
CA THR A 184 1.31 -11.35 4.89
C THR A 184 0.05 -12.14 4.52
N GLU A 185 -1.13 -11.69 4.98
CA GLU A 185 -2.44 -12.24 4.54
C GLU A 185 -2.70 -12.10 3.02
N PHE A 186 -1.85 -11.40 2.28
CA PHE A 186 -2.03 -11.14 0.84
C PHE A 186 -2.14 -12.43 0.01
N THR A 187 -1.31 -13.43 0.34
CA THR A 187 -1.33 -14.72 -0.35
C THR A 187 -2.61 -15.50 -0.07
N LEU A 188 -3.12 -15.45 1.17
CA LEU A 188 -4.42 -16.06 1.53
C LEU A 188 -5.56 -15.43 0.73
N VAL A 189 -5.58 -14.11 0.57
CA VAL A 189 -6.58 -13.42 -0.27
C VAL A 189 -6.45 -13.86 -1.72
N ARG A 190 -5.23 -13.96 -2.23
CA ARG A 190 -4.95 -14.36 -3.62
C ARG A 190 -5.38 -15.79 -3.92
N THR A 191 -5.21 -16.70 -2.96
CA THR A 191 -5.55 -18.13 -3.08
C THR A 191 -6.95 -18.47 -2.57
N ALA A 192 -7.80 -17.45 -2.32
CA ALA A 192 -9.16 -17.61 -1.79
C ALA A 192 -9.22 -18.40 -0.47
N GLY A 193 -8.24 -18.19 0.41
CA GLY A 193 -8.16 -18.79 1.75
C GLY A 193 -7.43 -20.13 1.81
N ASP A 194 -6.77 -20.55 0.73
CA ASP A 194 -5.96 -21.79 0.73
C ASP A 194 -4.67 -21.58 1.54
N GLN A 195 -4.72 -22.00 2.81
CA GLN A 195 -3.59 -21.91 3.74
C GLN A 195 -2.41 -22.77 3.29
N ALA A 196 -2.66 -23.96 2.75
CA ALA A 196 -1.58 -24.86 2.31
C ALA A 196 -0.80 -24.27 1.13
N ALA A 197 -1.50 -23.62 0.19
CA ALA A 197 -0.86 -22.91 -0.91
C ALA A 197 -0.03 -21.70 -0.41
N SER A 198 -0.54 -20.98 0.60
CA SER A 198 0.18 -19.87 1.24
C SER A 198 1.45 -20.36 1.93
N ASP A 199 1.34 -21.39 2.78
CA ASP A 199 2.47 -21.96 3.52
C ASP A 199 3.55 -22.52 2.58
N THR A 200 3.12 -23.16 1.48
CA THR A 200 4.04 -23.68 0.45
C THR A 200 4.84 -22.57 -0.21
N LEU A 201 4.22 -21.41 -0.46
CA LEU A 201 4.91 -20.27 -1.08
C LEU A 201 6.08 -19.78 -0.21
N TYR A 202 5.88 -19.72 1.10
CA TYR A 202 6.87 -19.18 2.04
C TYR A 202 7.82 -20.24 2.61
N SER A 203 7.50 -21.54 2.48
CA SER A 203 8.30 -22.62 3.04
C SER A 203 9.74 -22.59 2.55
N GLY A 204 10.71 -22.55 3.48
CA GLY A 204 12.14 -22.48 3.21
C GLY A 204 12.61 -21.19 2.53
N ALA A 205 11.71 -20.22 2.27
CA ALA A 205 12.08 -18.87 1.89
C ALA A 205 12.40 -18.06 3.16
N ASP A 206 13.09 -16.95 2.99
CA ASP A 206 13.30 -15.92 4.02
C ASP A 206 12.66 -14.63 3.48
N PRO A 207 11.30 -14.53 3.50
CA PRO A 207 10.58 -13.41 2.91
C PRO A 207 10.73 -12.17 3.78
N MET A 208 10.55 -11.00 3.17
CA MET A 208 10.33 -9.77 3.95
C MET A 208 9.04 -9.89 4.76
N THR A 209 8.97 -9.16 5.85
CA THR A 209 7.77 -8.98 6.67
C THR A 209 7.08 -7.64 6.38
N GLY A 210 5.84 -7.49 6.84
CA GLY A 210 5.18 -6.18 6.84
C GLY A 210 5.96 -5.12 7.62
N GLY A 211 6.68 -5.52 8.68
CA GLY A 211 7.54 -4.66 9.49
C GLY A 211 8.74 -4.10 8.71
N ASP A 212 9.44 -4.93 7.94
CA ASP A 212 10.59 -4.49 7.13
C ASP A 212 10.17 -3.41 6.13
N LEU A 213 8.98 -3.58 5.53
CA LEU A 213 8.48 -2.58 4.61
C LEU A 213 7.97 -1.33 5.34
N ALA A 214 7.36 -1.47 6.51
CA ALA A 214 6.92 -0.34 7.33
C ALA A 214 8.09 0.57 7.74
N GLU A 215 9.23 -0.01 8.14
CA GLU A 215 10.45 0.74 8.42
C GLU A 215 10.98 1.46 7.18
N THR A 216 10.95 0.81 6.02
CA THR A 216 11.33 1.42 4.74
C THR A 216 10.43 2.61 4.39
N LEU A 217 9.11 2.48 4.57
CA LEU A 217 8.12 3.55 4.35
C LEU A 217 8.41 4.75 5.28
N LEU A 218 8.64 4.47 6.55
CA LEU A 218 8.95 5.50 7.54
C LEU A 218 10.25 6.22 7.22
N TRP A 219 11.30 5.49 6.84
CA TRP A 219 12.57 6.07 6.40
C TRP A 219 12.38 7.03 5.22
N ILE A 220 11.64 6.63 4.18
CA ILE A 220 11.33 7.50 3.03
C ILE A 220 10.57 8.75 3.47
N ALA A 221 9.58 8.59 4.35
CA ALA A 221 8.78 9.71 4.86
C ALA A 221 9.62 10.75 5.62
N GLN A 222 10.67 10.30 6.31
CA GLN A 222 11.56 11.12 7.12
C GLN A 222 12.72 11.76 6.35
N LEU A 223 12.91 11.44 5.08
CA LEU A 223 13.96 12.07 4.25
C LEU A 223 13.81 13.59 4.22
N PRO A 224 14.92 14.32 4.10
CA PRO A 224 14.90 15.76 3.91
C PRO A 224 13.97 16.19 2.76
N PRO A 225 13.21 17.29 2.89
CA PRO A 225 12.14 17.65 1.96
C PRO A 225 12.62 17.93 0.51
N HIS A 226 13.89 18.18 0.31
CA HIS A 226 14.48 18.38 -1.04
C HIS A 226 14.82 17.05 -1.74
N LEU A 227 14.76 15.92 -1.04
CA LEU A 227 15.06 14.60 -1.60
C LEU A 227 13.75 13.87 -1.95
N ASN A 228 13.70 13.28 -3.13
CA ASN A 228 12.61 12.40 -3.57
C ASN A 228 13.19 11.08 -4.09
N ILE A 229 12.73 9.98 -3.53
CA ILE A 229 12.95 8.67 -4.14
C ILE A 229 11.83 8.47 -5.14
N ASN A 230 12.15 8.41 -6.43
CA ASN A 230 11.13 8.24 -7.46
C ASN A 230 10.58 6.81 -7.46
N ARG A 231 11.48 5.84 -7.31
CA ARG A 231 11.21 4.41 -7.37
C ARG A 231 12.15 3.66 -6.44
N LEU A 232 11.62 2.69 -5.69
CA LEU A 232 12.40 1.80 -4.85
C LEU A 232 11.93 0.37 -5.05
N GLU A 233 12.75 -0.45 -5.69
CA GLU A 233 12.57 -1.89 -5.75
C GLU A 233 13.31 -2.53 -4.58
N ILE A 234 12.63 -3.42 -3.85
CA ILE A 234 13.18 -4.12 -2.69
C ILE A 234 12.70 -5.57 -2.67
N MET A 235 13.63 -6.50 -2.57
CA MET A 235 13.38 -7.94 -2.50
C MET A 235 14.13 -8.56 -1.34
N PRO A 236 13.62 -9.67 -0.76
CA PRO A 236 14.44 -10.47 0.14
C PRO A 236 15.63 -11.05 -0.63
N VAL A 237 16.76 -11.26 0.06
CA VAL A 237 17.98 -11.80 -0.56
C VAL A 237 17.75 -13.19 -1.20
N SER A 238 16.80 -13.95 -0.66
CA SER A 238 16.40 -15.27 -1.18
C SER A 238 15.63 -15.20 -2.50
N GLN A 239 15.09 -14.03 -2.90
CA GLN A 239 14.34 -13.85 -4.14
C GLN A 239 15.23 -13.31 -5.25
N SER A 240 15.10 -13.85 -6.46
CA SER A 240 15.70 -13.32 -7.67
C SER A 240 14.64 -12.75 -8.61
N PHE A 241 14.96 -11.67 -9.30
CA PHE A 241 14.12 -11.14 -10.37
C PHE A 241 14.18 -12.01 -11.65
N ALA A 242 15.17 -12.86 -11.78
CA ALA A 242 15.29 -13.81 -12.90
C ALA A 242 14.29 -14.96 -12.74
N GLY A 243 13.06 -14.79 -13.26
CA GLY A 243 11.99 -15.79 -13.22
C GLY A 243 11.30 -15.95 -11.87
N PHE A 244 11.38 -14.95 -10.97
CA PHE A 244 10.84 -15.02 -9.61
C PHE A 244 11.32 -16.24 -8.81
N GLN A 245 12.55 -16.67 -9.05
CA GLN A 245 13.14 -17.78 -8.30
C GLN A 245 13.35 -17.38 -6.83
N VAL A 246 13.12 -18.34 -5.94
CA VAL A 246 13.33 -18.18 -4.49
C VAL A 246 14.29 -19.29 -4.04
N ALA A 247 15.44 -18.92 -3.50
CA ALA A 247 16.33 -19.86 -2.83
C ALA A 247 15.68 -20.31 -1.51
N ARG A 248 15.66 -21.61 -1.26
CA ARG A 248 15.11 -22.19 -0.04
C ARG A 248 16.24 -22.89 0.72
N ASN A 249 16.27 -22.67 2.02
CA ASN A 249 17.15 -23.43 2.92
C ASN A 249 16.68 -24.89 2.90
N GLY A 250 17.56 -25.80 2.57
CA GLY A 250 17.34 -27.26 2.57
C GLY A 250 17.22 -27.83 3.98
#